data_e491c57a400c2b86dbf2bd4e3061d1b6
#
_entry.id   e491c57a400c2b86dbf2bd4e3061d1b6
#
_cell.length_a   1.000
_cell.length_b   1.000
_cell.length_c   1.000
_cell.angle_alpha   90.00
_cell.angle_beta   90.00
_cell.angle_gamma   90.00
#
_symmetry.space_group_name_H-M   'P 1'
#
loop_
_entity.id
_entity.type
_entity.pdbx_description
1 polymer ?
#
loop_
_entity_poly.entity_id
_entity_poly.type
_entity_poly.pdbx_seq_one_letter_code
_entity_poly.pdbx_strand_id
1 'polypeptide(L)'
;MLAFAPYATGRNDMTPRQVLLQTLEHLDTLDPDHLPVVPLEAYFVGNDQEESIAPNQWGYGRPAIRDLHAHFQVIAARPEVQGVYVGMHQGWSEALDSDDEWPAAENIHILTSADEPTVLSWLEGLESDGATVGWPYGQHAAAPVPAAGAQVFTVYWD
;
A
#
# COMPACT_ATOMS: atom_id res chain seq x y z
N MET A 1 -14.40 -0.42 -25.53
CA MET A 1 -13.79 -0.60 -25.53
C MET A 1 -13.44 -0.34 -25.61
N LEU A 2 -13.22 0.13 -25.67
CA LEU A 2 -12.61 0.36 -25.87
C LEU A 2 -11.99 0.60 -25.77
N ALA A 3 -12.36 1.02 -25.99
CA ALA A 3 -11.61 1.15 -26.21
C ALA A 3 -10.82 1.16 -25.70
N PHE A 4 -10.41 1.03 -25.52
CA PHE A 4 -9.35 0.94 -25.11
C PHE A 4 -8.20 0.81 -25.86
N ALA A 5 -8.06 0.66 -26.79
CA ALA A 5 -6.88 0.28 -27.42
C ALA A 5 -6.03 1.40 -27.92
N PRO A 6 -6.52 2.31 -28.70
CA PRO A 6 -5.63 3.28 -29.31
C PRO A 6 -4.95 4.21 -28.31
N TYR A 7 -5.66 4.64 -27.32
CA TYR A 7 -5.03 5.57 -26.41
C TYR A 7 -4.04 4.90 -25.49
N ALA A 8 -4.01 3.61 -25.45
CA ALA A 8 -3.06 2.88 -24.66
C ALA A 8 -1.62 3.08 -25.13
N THR A 9 -1.44 3.56 -26.37
CA THR A 9 -0.11 3.71 -26.94
C THR A 9 0.84 4.50 -26.06
N GLY A 10 0.45 5.69 -25.64
CA GLY A 10 1.30 6.51 -24.79
C GLY A 10 1.50 5.89 -23.42
N ARG A 11 0.47 5.24 -22.90
CA ARG A 11 0.55 4.64 -21.57
C ARG A 11 1.42 3.40 -21.53
N ASN A 12 1.56 2.70 -22.66
CA ASN A 12 2.39 1.52 -22.71
C ASN A 12 3.86 1.82 -22.45
N ASP A 13 4.25 3.08 -22.57
CA ASP A 13 5.62 3.49 -22.30
C ASP A 13 5.87 3.82 -20.85
N MET A 14 4.82 3.85 -20.02
CA MET A 14 4.96 4.17 -18.61
C MET A 14 5.40 2.94 -17.81
N THR A 15 6.39 3.16 -16.94
CA THR A 15 6.81 2.13 -16.01
C THR A 15 5.80 2.04 -14.86
N PRO A 16 5.79 0.93 -14.11
CA PRO A 16 4.95 0.83 -12.91
C PRO A 16 5.17 1.99 -11.94
N ARG A 17 6.43 2.42 -11.77
CA ARG A 17 6.75 3.55 -10.90
C ARG A 17 6.09 4.84 -11.39
N GLN A 18 6.15 5.09 -12.70
CA GLN A 18 5.55 6.30 -13.29
C GLN A 18 4.03 6.29 -13.13
N VAL A 19 3.39 5.13 -13.32
CA VAL A 19 1.95 5.00 -13.13
C VAL A 19 1.59 5.27 -11.67
N LEU A 20 2.37 4.72 -10.73
CA LEU A 20 2.12 4.94 -9.31
C LEU A 20 2.25 6.42 -8.94
N LEU A 21 3.32 7.09 -9.40
CA LEU A 21 3.52 8.50 -9.11
C LEU A 21 2.38 9.35 -9.67
N GLN A 22 1.93 9.04 -10.89
CA GLN A 22 0.81 9.77 -11.50
C GLN A 22 -0.46 9.57 -10.66
N THR A 23 -0.71 8.36 -10.18
CA THR A 23 -1.85 8.06 -9.30
C THR A 23 -1.75 8.85 -8.00
N LEU A 24 -0.56 8.89 -7.40
CA LEU A 24 -0.35 9.60 -6.13
C LEU A 24 -0.56 11.11 -6.28
N GLU A 25 -0.07 11.69 -7.38
CA GLU A 25 -0.31 13.11 -7.64
C GLU A 25 -1.80 13.41 -7.79
N HIS A 26 -2.54 12.54 -8.47
CA HIS A 26 -3.98 12.70 -8.62
C HIS A 26 -4.68 12.61 -7.26
N LEU A 27 -4.33 11.63 -6.43
CA LEU A 27 -4.91 11.48 -5.11
C LEU A 27 -4.61 12.70 -4.23
N ASP A 28 -3.42 13.26 -4.35
CA ASP A 28 -3.04 14.44 -3.60
C ASP A 28 -3.88 15.65 -4.00
N THR A 29 -4.29 15.75 -5.26
CA THR A 29 -5.19 16.84 -5.69
C THR A 29 -6.61 16.64 -5.16
N LEU A 30 -7.04 15.39 -4.99
CA LEU A 30 -8.39 15.10 -4.47
C LEU A 30 -8.50 15.40 -2.98
N ASP A 31 -7.44 15.14 -2.23
CA ASP A 31 -7.44 15.38 -0.79
C ASP A 31 -6.01 15.66 -0.32
N PRO A 32 -5.58 16.91 -0.39
CA PRO A 32 -4.21 17.28 0.01
C PRO A 32 -3.97 17.23 1.52
N ASP A 33 -5.03 17.07 2.32
CA ASP A 33 -4.91 17.06 3.77
C ASP A 33 -4.65 15.67 4.35
N HIS A 34 -4.78 14.62 3.52
CA HIS A 34 -4.59 13.25 3.99
C HIS A 34 -3.65 12.49 3.07
N LEU A 35 -2.87 11.58 3.65
CA LEU A 35 -1.91 10.78 2.90
C LEU A 35 -2.63 9.83 1.94
N PRO A 36 -2.12 9.71 0.71
CA PRO A 36 -2.74 8.80 -0.26
C PRO A 36 -2.66 7.33 0.17
N VAL A 37 -3.64 6.56 -0.30
CA VAL A 37 -3.72 5.11 -0.10
C VAL A 37 -3.92 4.49 -1.47
N VAL A 38 -3.14 3.46 -1.78
CA VAL A 38 -3.20 2.79 -3.08
C VAL A 38 -3.37 1.28 -2.91
N PRO A 39 -3.92 0.57 -3.91
CA PRO A 39 -4.01 -0.88 -3.83
C PRO A 39 -2.65 -1.53 -3.68
N LEU A 40 -2.62 -2.71 -3.05
CA LEU A 40 -1.40 -3.46 -2.80
C LEU A 40 -0.55 -3.61 -4.06
N GLU A 41 -1.17 -4.06 -5.16
CA GLU A 41 -0.42 -4.31 -6.40
C GLU A 41 0.13 -3.03 -7.01
N ALA A 42 -0.59 -1.93 -6.88
CA ALA A 42 -0.12 -0.64 -7.40
C ALA A 42 1.19 -0.21 -6.75
N TYR A 43 1.38 -0.55 -5.50
CA TYR A 43 2.60 -0.18 -4.79
C TYR A 43 3.74 -1.16 -5.03
N PHE A 44 3.45 -2.46 -5.05
CA PHE A 44 4.50 -3.48 -5.03
C PHE A 44 4.94 -3.97 -6.39
N VAL A 45 4.07 -3.95 -7.42
CA VAL A 45 4.46 -4.45 -8.74
C VAL A 45 5.54 -3.53 -9.33
N GLY A 46 6.69 -4.11 -9.64
CA GLY A 46 7.84 -3.37 -10.17
C GLY A 46 8.72 -2.73 -9.11
N ASN A 47 8.35 -2.80 -7.84
CA ASN A 47 9.13 -2.20 -6.76
C ASN A 47 10.13 -3.21 -6.20
N ASP A 48 11.42 -2.95 -6.41
CA ASP A 48 12.51 -3.76 -5.87
C ASP A 48 13.33 -3.00 -4.82
N GLN A 49 12.84 -1.85 -4.35
CA GLN A 49 13.59 -1.00 -3.44
C GLN A 49 13.25 -1.32 -1.99
N GLU A 50 14.16 -2.01 -1.33
CA GLU A 50 13.97 -2.51 0.03
C GLU A 50 13.65 -1.40 1.03
N GLU A 51 14.22 -0.21 0.84
CA GLU A 51 14.06 0.90 1.76
C GLU A 51 12.76 1.66 1.57
N SER A 52 11.96 1.30 0.58
CA SER A 52 10.74 2.06 0.29
C SER A 52 9.65 1.83 1.33
N ILE A 53 9.68 0.72 2.07
CA ILE A 53 8.72 0.42 3.12
C ILE A 53 9.42 -0.30 4.27
N ALA A 54 9.09 0.08 5.50
CA ALA A 54 9.66 -0.52 6.72
C ALA A 54 11.20 -0.58 6.68
N PRO A 55 11.86 0.53 6.33
CA PRO A 55 13.33 0.50 6.15
C PRO A 55 14.08 0.17 7.45
N ASN A 56 13.51 0.53 8.60
CA ASN A 56 14.17 0.31 9.88
C ASN A 56 14.25 -1.16 10.26
N GLN A 57 13.43 -2.01 9.65
CA GLN A 57 13.43 -3.44 9.91
C GLN A 57 14.15 -4.24 8.82
N TRP A 58 14.55 -3.59 7.75
CA TRP A 58 15.30 -4.26 6.70
C TRP A 58 16.69 -4.63 7.24
N GLY A 59 17.01 -5.92 7.16
CA GLY A 59 18.24 -6.44 7.76
C GLY A 59 18.07 -6.88 9.22
N TYR A 60 16.89 -6.64 9.81
CA TYR A 60 16.61 -6.98 11.21
C TYR A 60 15.39 -7.88 11.35
N GLY A 61 15.11 -8.69 10.33
CA GLY A 61 14.04 -9.69 10.39
C GLY A 61 12.91 -9.46 9.41
N ARG A 62 12.75 -8.25 8.91
CA ARG A 62 11.72 -8.00 7.88
C ARG A 62 12.05 -8.82 6.63
N PRO A 63 11.09 -9.56 6.05
CA PRO A 63 11.36 -10.29 4.81
C PRO A 63 11.71 -9.35 3.67
N ALA A 64 12.38 -9.86 2.64
CA ALA A 64 12.66 -9.11 1.43
C ALA A 64 11.35 -8.54 0.87
N ILE A 65 11.43 -7.42 0.16
CA ILE A 65 10.23 -6.71 -0.30
C ILE A 65 9.32 -7.61 -1.14
N ARG A 66 9.86 -8.49 -1.97
CA ARG A 66 9.03 -9.39 -2.76
C ARG A 66 8.32 -10.43 -1.89
N ASP A 67 8.95 -10.86 -0.80
CA ASP A 67 8.33 -11.81 0.13
C ASP A 67 7.29 -11.11 1.00
N LEU A 68 7.53 -9.84 1.34
CA LEU A 68 6.56 -8.99 2.00
C LEU A 68 5.31 -8.87 1.13
N HIS A 69 5.49 -8.59 -0.15
CA HIS A 69 4.40 -8.51 -1.12
C HIS A 69 3.62 -9.83 -1.17
N ALA A 70 4.33 -10.95 -1.30
CA ALA A 70 3.70 -12.26 -1.36
C ALA A 70 2.91 -12.58 -0.09
N HIS A 71 3.44 -12.20 1.07
CA HIS A 71 2.76 -12.39 2.35
C HIS A 71 1.41 -11.67 2.37
N PHE A 72 1.38 -10.41 1.94
CA PHE A 72 0.14 -9.64 1.92
C PHE A 72 -0.79 -10.08 0.79
N GLN A 73 -0.28 -10.65 -0.29
CA GLN A 73 -1.13 -11.26 -1.32
C GLN A 73 -1.90 -12.46 -0.75
N VAL A 74 -1.25 -13.27 0.10
CA VAL A 74 -1.93 -14.39 0.76
C VAL A 74 -3.04 -13.87 1.69
N ILE A 75 -2.76 -12.81 2.43
CA ILE A 75 -3.78 -12.19 3.28
C ILE A 75 -4.94 -11.66 2.43
N ALA A 76 -4.63 -10.97 1.34
CA ALA A 76 -5.64 -10.39 0.46
C ALA A 76 -6.56 -11.45 -0.17
N ALA A 77 -6.07 -12.68 -0.32
CA ALA A 77 -6.85 -13.77 -0.91
C ALA A 77 -7.80 -14.45 0.07
N ARG A 78 -7.74 -14.09 1.37
CA ARG A 78 -8.64 -14.70 2.36
C ARG A 78 -10.09 -14.26 2.14
N PRO A 79 -11.05 -15.17 2.30
CA PRO A 79 -12.45 -14.82 2.05
C PRO A 79 -12.97 -13.69 2.96
N GLU A 80 -12.44 -13.57 4.19
CA GLU A 80 -12.87 -12.54 5.13
C GLU A 80 -12.20 -11.19 4.87
N VAL A 81 -11.25 -11.10 3.93
CA VAL A 81 -10.52 -9.87 3.63
C VAL A 81 -11.16 -9.18 2.43
N GLN A 82 -11.62 -7.95 2.64
CA GLN A 82 -12.18 -7.12 1.58
C GLN A 82 -11.11 -6.60 0.64
N GLY A 83 -9.95 -6.23 1.20
CA GLY A 83 -8.82 -5.76 0.42
C GLY A 83 -7.65 -5.38 1.31
N VAL A 84 -6.48 -5.23 0.66
CA VAL A 84 -5.24 -4.80 1.31
C VAL A 84 -4.69 -3.62 0.52
N TYR A 85 -4.33 -2.55 1.23
CA TYR A 85 -3.93 -1.29 0.62
C TYR A 85 -2.67 -0.77 1.30
N VAL A 86 -1.91 0.06 0.58
CA VAL A 86 -0.66 0.63 1.09
C VAL A 86 -0.87 2.10 1.37
N GLY A 87 -0.55 2.51 2.59
CA GLY A 87 -0.61 3.92 3.00
C GLY A 87 0.74 4.57 2.79
N MET A 88 0.74 5.76 2.17
CA MET A 88 1.97 6.43 1.82
C MET A 88 2.56 7.19 3.00
N HIS A 89 3.88 7.31 3.00
CA HIS A 89 4.62 8.12 3.95
C HIS A 89 4.50 9.60 3.55
N GLN A 90 4.60 10.50 4.52
CA GLN A 90 4.49 11.95 4.23
C GLN A 90 5.60 12.43 3.28
N GLY A 91 6.70 11.71 3.16
CA GLY A 91 7.78 12.03 2.24
C GLY A 91 7.67 11.39 0.86
N TRP A 92 6.52 10.80 0.51
CA TRP A 92 6.39 10.08 -0.76
C TRP A 92 6.70 10.94 -1.98
N SER A 93 6.42 12.23 -1.88
CA SER A 93 6.58 13.13 -3.04
C SER A 93 8.04 13.41 -3.39
N GLU A 94 8.99 13.05 -2.52
CA GLU A 94 10.41 13.19 -2.83
C GLU A 94 10.77 12.38 -4.08
N ALA A 95 10.06 11.29 -4.33
CA ALA A 95 10.29 10.46 -5.50
C ALA A 95 9.99 11.21 -6.81
N LEU A 96 9.18 12.28 -6.76
CA LEU A 96 8.89 13.09 -7.96
C LEU A 96 10.13 13.79 -8.49
N ASP A 97 11.10 14.07 -7.62
CA ASP A 97 12.35 14.75 -7.99
C ASP A 97 13.47 13.77 -8.33
N SER A 98 13.16 12.49 -8.42
CA SER A 98 14.13 11.44 -8.70
C SER A 98 13.70 10.66 -9.94
N ASP A 99 14.70 10.13 -10.69
CA ASP A 99 14.41 9.30 -11.86
C ASP A 99 14.09 7.86 -11.50
N ASP A 100 14.46 7.40 -10.30
CA ASP A 100 14.38 5.99 -9.97
C ASP A 100 13.90 5.69 -8.56
N GLU A 101 13.80 6.68 -7.67
CA GLU A 101 13.37 6.45 -6.30
C GLU A 101 11.90 6.05 -6.24
N TRP A 102 11.59 4.97 -5.51
CA TRP A 102 10.22 4.54 -5.29
C TRP A 102 9.60 5.39 -4.19
N PRO A 103 8.34 5.83 -4.33
CA PRO A 103 7.72 6.62 -3.26
C PRO A 103 7.64 5.83 -1.96
N ALA A 104 7.94 6.48 -0.86
CA ALA A 104 8.00 5.85 0.46
C ALA A 104 6.60 5.53 0.98
N ALA A 105 6.45 4.34 1.58
CA ALA A 105 5.21 3.91 2.22
C ALA A 105 5.38 3.89 3.73
N GLU A 106 4.28 4.14 4.43
CA GLU A 106 4.26 4.20 5.89
C GLU A 106 3.73 2.92 6.52
N ASN A 107 2.63 2.37 5.98
CA ASN A 107 1.91 1.28 6.61
C ASN A 107 1.07 0.53 5.58
N ILE A 108 0.44 -0.56 6.04
CA ILE A 108 -0.43 -1.37 5.19
C ILE A 108 -1.77 -1.55 5.89
N HIS A 109 -2.85 -1.29 5.16
CA HIS A 109 -4.22 -1.34 5.67
C HIS A 109 -4.91 -2.60 5.19
N ILE A 110 -5.46 -3.37 6.14
CA ILE A 110 -6.22 -4.58 5.85
C ILE A 110 -7.68 -4.30 6.22
N LEU A 111 -8.58 -4.39 5.24
CA LEU A 111 -10.01 -4.25 5.47
C LEU A 111 -10.59 -5.66 5.58
N THR A 112 -11.13 -6.01 6.74
CA THR A 112 -11.56 -7.39 7.00
C THR A 112 -12.65 -7.48 8.07
N SER A 113 -13.42 -8.55 7.99
CA SER A 113 -14.39 -8.89 9.04
C SER A 113 -13.79 -9.76 10.14
N ALA A 114 -12.52 -10.17 9.99
CA ALA A 114 -11.83 -10.94 11.02
C ALA A 114 -11.56 -10.08 12.25
N ASP A 115 -11.45 -10.71 13.42
CA ASP A 115 -11.15 -10.00 14.65
C ASP A 115 -9.66 -9.73 14.79
N GLU A 116 -9.32 -8.89 15.75
CA GLU A 116 -7.94 -8.45 15.95
C GLU A 116 -6.97 -9.61 16.20
N PRO A 117 -7.27 -10.56 17.11
CA PRO A 117 -6.33 -11.68 17.32
C PRO A 117 -6.06 -12.47 16.05
N THR A 118 -7.07 -12.65 15.21
CA THR A 118 -6.92 -13.35 13.93
C THR A 118 -6.00 -12.56 13.00
N VAL A 119 -6.24 -11.25 12.86
CA VAL A 119 -5.38 -10.41 12.03
C VAL A 119 -3.94 -10.45 12.51
N LEU A 120 -3.72 -10.33 13.82
CA LEU A 120 -2.37 -10.38 14.37
C LEU A 120 -1.66 -11.69 14.06
N SER A 121 -2.40 -12.80 14.03
CA SER A 121 -1.83 -14.09 13.69
C SER A 121 -1.33 -14.14 12.24
N TRP A 122 -1.94 -13.35 11.34
CA TRP A 122 -1.51 -13.30 9.94
C TRP A 122 -0.19 -12.54 9.76
N LEU A 123 0.21 -11.74 10.75
CA LEU A 123 1.36 -10.86 10.62
C LEU A 123 2.67 -11.48 11.12
N GLU A 124 2.62 -12.73 11.57
CA GLU A 124 3.82 -13.42 12.05
C GLU A 124 4.87 -13.51 10.95
N GLY A 125 6.10 -13.21 11.31
CA GLY A 125 7.21 -13.26 10.37
C GLY A 125 7.49 -11.95 9.63
N LEU A 126 6.64 -10.94 9.80
CA LEU A 126 6.82 -9.65 9.12
C LEU A 126 7.65 -8.66 9.91
N GLU A 127 7.95 -8.95 11.17
CA GLU A 127 8.63 -8.04 12.09
C GLU A 127 7.92 -6.69 12.22
N SER A 128 6.59 -6.69 12.08
CA SER A 128 5.80 -5.50 12.33
C SER A 128 5.69 -5.24 13.83
N ASP A 129 5.38 -4.00 14.20
CA ASP A 129 5.13 -3.63 15.58
C ASP A 129 3.68 -3.83 15.98
N GLY A 130 2.86 -4.33 15.07
CA GLY A 130 1.48 -4.67 15.32
C GLY A 130 0.53 -4.02 14.31
N ALA A 131 -0.74 -3.95 14.70
CA ALA A 131 -1.76 -3.32 13.88
C ALA A 131 -2.68 -2.51 14.78
N THR A 132 -3.09 -1.33 14.32
CA THR A 132 -4.09 -0.52 15.01
C THR A 132 -5.38 -0.52 14.22
N VAL A 133 -6.50 -0.36 14.92
CA VAL A 133 -7.81 -0.27 14.27
C VAL A 133 -7.98 1.15 13.72
N GLY A 134 -8.42 1.24 12.47
CA GLY A 134 -8.72 2.52 11.82
C GLY A 134 -7.58 3.08 11.01
N TRP A 135 -7.70 4.36 10.71
CA TRP A 135 -6.75 5.12 9.91
C TRP A 135 -5.95 6.03 10.83
N PRO A 136 -4.73 5.63 11.21
CA PRO A 136 -4.00 6.38 12.26
C PRO A 136 -3.64 7.82 11.89
N TYR A 137 -3.52 8.10 10.58
CA TYR A 137 -3.20 9.47 10.11
C TYR A 137 -4.39 10.12 9.42
N GLY A 138 -5.62 9.64 9.69
CA GLY A 138 -6.81 10.15 9.05
C GLY A 138 -7.11 9.43 7.74
N GLN A 139 -8.34 9.51 7.29
CA GLN A 139 -8.81 8.79 6.11
C GLN A 139 -8.81 9.71 4.90
N HIS A 140 -8.08 9.35 3.86
CA HIS A 140 -8.11 10.04 2.59
C HIS A 140 -9.51 9.92 1.98
N ALA A 141 -9.95 10.99 1.30
CA ALA A 141 -11.30 11.03 0.72
C ALA A 141 -11.56 9.90 -0.26
N ALA A 142 -10.53 9.41 -0.96
CA ALA A 142 -10.64 8.32 -1.93
C ALA A 142 -10.27 6.97 -1.35
N ALA A 143 -10.00 6.87 -0.04
CA ALA A 143 -9.63 5.61 0.58
C ALA A 143 -10.82 4.64 0.54
N PRO A 144 -10.56 3.32 0.49
CA PRO A 144 -11.64 2.35 0.51
C PRO A 144 -12.42 2.40 1.83
N VAL A 145 -13.71 2.10 1.75
CA VAL A 145 -14.59 2.10 2.91
C VAL A 145 -14.87 0.65 3.30
N PRO A 146 -14.70 0.29 4.58
CA PRO A 146 -15.00 -1.08 5.00
C PRO A 146 -16.48 -1.40 4.79
N ALA A 147 -16.73 -2.62 4.32
CA ALA A 147 -18.08 -3.14 4.18
C ALA A 147 -18.71 -3.33 5.56
N ALA A 148 -20.02 -3.53 5.61
CA ALA A 148 -20.72 -3.80 6.86
C ALA A 148 -20.09 -5.01 7.55
N GLY A 149 -19.77 -4.87 8.85
CA GLY A 149 -19.13 -5.91 9.62
C GLY A 149 -17.62 -6.00 9.48
N ALA A 150 -17.03 -5.16 8.62
CA ALA A 150 -15.57 -5.11 8.47
C ALA A 150 -14.99 -3.87 9.12
N GLN A 151 -13.71 -3.93 9.43
CA GLN A 151 -12.95 -2.78 9.94
C GLN A 151 -11.61 -2.70 9.22
N VAL A 152 -10.92 -1.57 9.43
CA VAL A 152 -9.55 -1.36 8.96
C VAL A 152 -8.59 -1.73 10.07
N PHE A 153 -7.59 -2.56 9.74
CA PHE A 153 -6.45 -2.79 10.62
C PHE A 153 -5.22 -2.28 9.90
N THR A 154 -4.51 -1.35 10.53
CA THR A 154 -3.34 -0.74 9.93
C THR A 154 -2.08 -1.33 10.53
N VAL A 155 -1.33 -2.07 9.72
CA VAL A 155 -0.07 -2.70 10.10
C VAL A 155 1.03 -1.66 9.98
N TYR A 156 1.87 -1.55 11.01
CA TYR A 156 2.91 -0.55 11.04
C TYR A 156 4.24 -1.11 11.52
N TRP A 157 5.30 -0.41 11.16
CA TRP A 157 6.67 -0.70 11.57
C TRP A 157 7.29 0.59 12.10
N ASP A 158 7.93 0.51 13.28
CA ASP A 158 8.60 1.66 13.89
C ASP A 158 10.10 1.66 13.64
#